data_6fb41a69e843ec60aa8b40836065a618
#
_entry.id   6fb41a69e843ec60aa8b40836065a618
#
_cell.length_a   1.000
_cell.length_b   1.000
_cell.length_c   1.000
_cell.angle_alpha   90.00
_cell.angle_beta   90.00
_cell.angle_gamma   90.00
#
_symmetry.space_group_name_H-M   'P 1'
#
loop_
_entity.id
_entity.type
_entity.pdbx_description
1 polymer ?
#
loop_
_entity_poly.entity_id
_entity_poly.type
_entity_poly.pdbx_seq_one_letter_code
_entity_poly.pdbx_strand_id
1 'polypeptide(L)'
;MPLRYIRSLRKVKNIMKKYYDIHKMTDNPFLNMYQIDAIDTKGNDFCYYFASRNDEDKIKIRTRYIKTEGIVIYAVTKEEQPRLVLIRQYRYPIDEYLYELPAGLIDGDEDPGTAAAREMKEETGLDFTEYTGGSECYRRPYFLGPGLTDETDSTVYGTVSGRISDALTEDTEEIQVILADKEKVRQVLANERVSMRGAYLMMHFLHSETPFAFLE
;
A
#
# COMPACT_ATOMS: atom_id res chain seq x y z
N MET A 1 -29.02 -7.94 11.42
CA MET A 1 -29.28 -7.99 9.97
C MET A 1 -28.00 -7.79 9.20
N PRO A 2 -27.20 -8.79 8.97
CA PRO A 2 -26.09 -8.59 8.02
C PRO A 2 -25.73 -9.77 7.12
N LEU A 3 -26.59 -10.70 6.83
CA LEU A 3 -26.23 -11.91 6.03
C LEU A 3 -26.69 -11.88 4.58
N ARG A 4 -27.25 -10.77 4.08
CA ARG A 4 -27.76 -10.69 2.69
C ARG A 4 -26.80 -10.08 1.67
N TYR A 5 -25.75 -9.40 2.09
CA TYR A 5 -24.82 -8.71 1.17
C TYR A 5 -23.74 -9.63 0.55
N ILE A 6 -23.39 -10.72 1.24
CA ILE A 6 -22.32 -11.64 0.78
C ILE A 6 -22.80 -12.62 -0.32
N ARG A 7 -24.11 -12.82 -0.48
CA ARG A 7 -24.65 -13.76 -1.50
C ARG A 7 -24.75 -13.19 -2.92
N SER A 8 -24.61 -11.87 -3.12
CA SER A 8 -24.72 -11.27 -4.46
C SER A 8 -23.43 -11.32 -5.29
N LEU A 9 -22.27 -11.55 -4.66
CA LEU A 9 -20.99 -11.64 -5.36
C LEU A 9 -20.68 -13.01 -5.99
N ARG A 10 -21.51 -14.03 -5.76
CA ARG A 10 -21.31 -15.38 -6.32
C ARG A 10 -21.99 -15.64 -7.68
N LYS A 11 -22.56 -14.63 -8.32
CA LYS A 11 -22.88 -14.69 -9.76
C LYS A 11 -21.80 -13.99 -10.57
N VAL A 12 -20.54 -14.41 -10.41
CA VAL A 12 -19.55 -14.16 -11.47
C VAL A 12 -19.99 -15.03 -12.65
N LYS A 13 -20.68 -14.41 -13.59
CA LYS A 13 -20.86 -14.93 -14.95
C LYS A 13 -19.51 -15.46 -15.40
N ASN A 14 -19.48 -16.58 -16.13
CA ASN A 14 -18.33 -17.04 -16.91
C ASN A 14 -17.78 -15.82 -17.70
N ILE A 15 -16.83 -15.11 -17.13
CA ILE A 15 -16.13 -14.05 -17.83
C ILE A 15 -15.22 -14.80 -18.80
N MET A 16 -15.58 -14.81 -20.08
CA MET A 16 -14.70 -15.30 -21.13
C MET A 16 -13.34 -14.63 -20.91
N LYS A 17 -12.27 -15.42 -20.87
CA LYS A 17 -10.91 -14.89 -20.81
C LYS A 17 -10.77 -13.89 -21.95
N LYS A 18 -10.39 -12.64 -21.62
CA LYS A 18 -10.12 -11.61 -22.60
C LYS A 18 -8.66 -11.61 -23.05
N TYR A 19 -7.94 -12.67 -22.77
CA TYR A 19 -6.55 -12.87 -23.16
C TYR A 19 -6.31 -14.33 -23.48
N TYR A 20 -5.30 -14.61 -24.30
CA TYR A 20 -4.95 -15.96 -24.71
C TYR A 20 -3.51 -16.35 -24.37
N ASP A 21 -2.59 -15.39 -24.25
CA ASP A 21 -1.23 -15.68 -23.81
C ASP A 21 -0.64 -14.58 -22.90
N ILE A 22 0.44 -14.92 -22.17
CA ILE A 22 1.18 -14.01 -21.31
C ILE A 22 2.67 -14.35 -21.43
N HIS A 23 3.48 -13.33 -21.69
CA HIS A 23 4.91 -13.45 -21.89
C HIS A 23 5.67 -12.63 -20.84
N LYS A 24 6.63 -13.25 -20.14
CA LYS A 24 7.62 -12.53 -19.32
C LYS A 24 8.62 -11.88 -20.27
N MET A 25 8.74 -10.55 -20.21
CA MET A 25 9.59 -9.78 -21.14
C MET A 25 10.97 -9.47 -20.60
N THR A 26 11.13 -9.46 -19.25
CA THR A 26 12.40 -9.15 -18.58
C THR A 26 12.72 -10.23 -17.56
N ASP A 27 13.98 -10.30 -17.15
CA ASP A 27 14.44 -11.22 -16.10
C ASP A 27 15.23 -10.44 -15.05
N ASN A 28 14.48 -9.66 -14.23
CA ASN A 28 15.01 -8.85 -13.16
C ASN A 28 14.65 -9.50 -11.82
N PRO A 29 15.54 -9.53 -10.82
CA PRO A 29 15.27 -10.17 -9.53
C PRO A 29 14.13 -9.51 -8.72
N PHE A 30 13.79 -8.23 -8.99
CA PHE A 30 12.86 -7.49 -8.15
C PHE A 30 11.53 -7.15 -8.84
N LEU A 31 11.54 -6.88 -10.15
CA LEU A 31 10.38 -6.40 -10.88
C LEU A 31 10.48 -6.78 -12.35
N ASN A 32 9.47 -7.46 -12.89
CA ASN A 32 9.47 -7.89 -14.27
C ASN A 32 8.32 -7.28 -15.06
N MET A 33 8.58 -7.00 -16.33
CA MET A 33 7.56 -6.63 -17.31
C MET A 33 6.94 -7.87 -17.93
N TYR A 34 5.63 -7.83 -18.09
CA TYR A 34 4.83 -8.87 -18.74
C TYR A 34 4.02 -8.26 -19.89
N GLN A 35 3.92 -9.00 -21.00
CA GLN A 35 3.00 -8.72 -22.09
C GLN A 35 1.81 -9.70 -22.00
N ILE A 36 0.62 -9.19 -22.17
CA ILE A 36 -0.61 -9.97 -22.29
C ILE A 36 -1.12 -9.84 -23.72
N ASP A 37 -1.26 -10.95 -24.42
CA ASP A 37 -1.94 -11.02 -25.70
C ASP A 37 -3.43 -11.15 -25.46
N ALA A 38 -4.18 -10.14 -25.85
CA ALA A 38 -5.57 -9.94 -25.44
C ALA A 38 -6.48 -9.60 -26.62
N ILE A 39 -7.78 -9.66 -26.38
CA ILE A 39 -8.82 -9.33 -27.36
C ILE A 39 -9.63 -8.16 -26.81
N ASP A 40 -9.78 -7.12 -27.63
CA ASP A 40 -10.58 -5.95 -27.31
C ASP A 40 -12.09 -6.21 -27.34
N THR A 41 -12.90 -5.20 -27.05
CA THR A 41 -14.37 -5.32 -27.06
C THR A 41 -14.98 -5.50 -28.44
N LYS A 42 -14.19 -5.30 -29.51
CA LYS A 42 -14.60 -5.47 -30.92
C LYS A 42 -14.10 -6.78 -31.54
N GLY A 43 -13.30 -7.53 -30.76
CA GLY A 43 -12.71 -8.80 -31.20
C GLY A 43 -11.35 -8.66 -31.90
N ASN A 44 -10.70 -7.49 -31.83
CA ASN A 44 -9.37 -7.30 -32.38
C ASN A 44 -8.30 -7.67 -31.37
N ASP A 45 -7.19 -8.24 -31.85
CA ASP A 45 -6.02 -8.53 -31.05
C ASP A 45 -5.29 -7.25 -30.66
N PHE A 46 -4.80 -7.21 -29.40
CA PHE A 46 -3.91 -6.15 -28.90
C PHE A 46 -2.99 -6.67 -27.80
N CYS A 47 -1.88 -5.97 -27.55
CA CYS A 47 -0.97 -6.28 -26.46
C CYS A 47 -1.20 -5.31 -25.31
N TYR A 48 -1.28 -5.85 -24.08
CA TYR A 48 -1.29 -5.07 -22.84
C TYR A 48 -0.04 -5.36 -22.03
N TYR A 49 0.52 -4.33 -21.40
CA TYR A 49 1.76 -4.46 -20.63
C TYR A 49 1.54 -4.09 -19.18
N PHE A 50 2.16 -4.84 -18.28
CA PHE A 50 2.15 -4.56 -16.85
C PHE A 50 3.44 -5.01 -16.19
N ALA A 51 3.73 -4.47 -15.00
CA ALA A 51 4.83 -4.89 -14.16
C ALA A 51 4.34 -5.77 -13.00
N SER A 52 5.13 -6.74 -12.60
CA SER A 52 4.86 -7.56 -11.41
C SER A 52 6.15 -7.93 -10.68
N ARG A 53 6.08 -7.98 -9.35
CA ARG A 53 7.12 -8.57 -8.49
C ARG A 53 7.04 -10.09 -8.44
N ASN A 54 5.90 -10.64 -8.84
CA ASN A 54 5.65 -12.07 -8.80
C ASN A 54 6.30 -12.78 -10.01
N ASP A 55 6.71 -14.02 -9.79
CA ASP A 55 7.07 -14.93 -10.86
C ASP A 55 5.86 -15.24 -11.76
N GLU A 56 6.13 -15.70 -12.97
CA GLU A 56 5.10 -15.89 -14.00
C GLU A 56 3.94 -16.81 -13.57
N ASP A 57 4.21 -17.83 -12.76
CA ASP A 57 3.22 -18.76 -12.24
C ASP A 57 2.38 -18.14 -11.08
N LYS A 58 2.87 -17.07 -10.46
CA LYS A 58 2.26 -16.41 -9.30
C LYS A 58 1.56 -15.08 -9.63
N ILE A 59 1.73 -14.52 -10.83
CA ILE A 59 1.03 -13.29 -11.23
C ILE A 59 -0.49 -13.42 -11.05
N LYS A 60 -1.15 -12.35 -10.60
CA LYS A 60 -2.58 -12.40 -10.21
C LYS A 60 -3.53 -12.73 -11.35
N ILE A 61 -3.18 -12.42 -12.59
CA ILE A 61 -3.97 -12.79 -13.76
C ILE A 61 -4.06 -14.32 -13.94
N ARG A 62 -3.03 -15.07 -13.54
CA ARG A 62 -3.02 -16.55 -13.57
C ARG A 62 -3.67 -17.16 -12.34
N THR A 63 -3.25 -16.72 -11.15
CA THR A 63 -3.67 -17.32 -9.89
C THR A 63 -5.07 -16.92 -9.44
N ARG A 64 -5.51 -15.71 -9.80
CA ARG A 64 -6.73 -15.08 -9.28
C ARG A 64 -6.74 -14.92 -7.76
N TYR A 65 -5.62 -15.15 -7.12
CA TYR A 65 -5.45 -15.02 -5.68
C TYR A 65 -4.96 -13.62 -5.34
N ILE A 66 -5.68 -12.96 -4.43
CA ILE A 66 -5.35 -11.61 -3.93
C ILE A 66 -4.91 -11.76 -2.48
N LYS A 67 -3.64 -11.48 -2.22
CA LYS A 67 -3.04 -11.42 -0.89
C LYS A 67 -2.43 -10.02 -0.68
N THR A 68 -2.18 -9.66 0.55
CA THR A 68 -1.35 -8.50 0.87
C THR A 68 0.09 -8.80 0.48
N GLU A 69 0.70 -7.96 -0.35
CA GLU A 69 2.10 -8.07 -0.79
C GLU A 69 2.96 -6.98 -0.16
N GLY A 70 2.35 -5.84 0.11
CA GLY A 70 2.94 -4.74 0.85
C GLY A 70 1.96 -4.13 1.83
N ILE A 71 2.48 -3.28 2.70
CA ILE A 71 1.69 -2.56 3.69
C ILE A 71 1.97 -1.06 3.64
N VAL A 72 0.96 -0.28 3.99
CA VAL A 72 1.09 1.14 4.32
C VAL A 72 0.67 1.33 5.76
N ILE A 73 1.47 2.06 6.55
CA ILE A 73 1.27 2.16 7.99
C ILE A 73 0.72 3.53 8.36
N TYR A 74 -0.57 3.58 8.72
CA TYR A 74 -1.16 4.77 9.31
C TYR A 74 -0.95 4.75 10.82
N ALA A 75 0.03 5.49 11.30
CA ALA A 75 0.43 5.50 12.69
C ALA A 75 0.41 6.91 13.28
N VAL A 76 -0.06 7.02 14.53
CA VAL A 76 -0.08 8.29 15.27
C VAL A 76 0.59 8.15 16.64
N THR A 77 1.10 9.26 17.18
CA THR A 77 1.66 9.30 18.52
C THR A 77 0.56 9.16 19.61
N LYS A 78 0.93 8.63 20.79
CA LYS A 78 0.03 8.48 21.96
C LYS A 78 0.00 9.76 22.79
N GLU A 79 -0.31 10.89 22.19
CA GLU A 79 -0.37 12.20 22.85
C GLU A 79 -1.83 12.71 22.87
N GLU A 80 -2.11 13.71 23.72
CA GLU A 80 -3.42 14.38 23.74
C GLU A 80 -3.75 15.01 22.38
N GLN A 81 -2.74 15.57 21.71
CA GLN A 81 -2.80 16.01 20.32
C GLN A 81 -1.95 15.08 19.46
N PRO A 82 -2.53 14.01 18.91
CA PRO A 82 -1.79 13.03 18.15
C PRO A 82 -1.14 13.63 16.90
N ARG A 83 0.09 13.19 16.61
CA ARG A 83 0.81 13.53 15.39
C ARG A 83 0.89 12.31 14.49
N LEU A 84 0.64 12.51 13.19
CA LEU A 84 0.78 11.48 12.18
C LEU A 84 2.27 11.23 11.88
N VAL A 85 2.66 9.97 11.81
CA VAL A 85 4.01 9.60 11.35
C VAL A 85 4.04 9.68 9.84
N LEU A 86 4.91 10.55 9.33
CA LEU A 86 5.22 10.68 7.91
C LEU A 86 6.69 10.41 7.70
N ILE A 87 7.03 9.96 6.51
CA ILE A 87 8.39 9.91 6.00
C ILE A 87 8.52 10.83 4.79
N ARG A 88 9.70 11.42 4.61
CA ARG A 88 10.11 12.08 3.39
C ARG A 88 11.24 11.26 2.81
N GLN A 89 10.94 10.53 1.73
CA GLN A 89 11.84 9.56 1.12
C GLN A 89 12.21 9.97 -0.29
N TYR A 90 13.47 9.76 -0.67
CA TYR A 90 13.91 9.92 -2.05
C TYR A 90 13.41 8.75 -2.92
N ARG A 91 12.77 9.08 -4.04
CA ARG A 91 12.23 8.10 -4.97
C ARG A 91 12.92 8.18 -6.33
N TYR A 92 13.81 7.23 -6.62
CA TYR A 92 14.60 7.16 -7.86
C TYR A 92 13.79 7.35 -9.15
N PRO A 93 12.56 6.78 -9.31
CA PRO A 93 11.82 6.92 -10.57
C PRO A 93 11.39 8.35 -10.90
N ILE A 94 11.38 9.25 -9.93
CA ILE A 94 11.01 10.65 -10.13
C ILE A 94 12.17 11.61 -9.84
N ASP A 95 13.34 11.09 -9.41
CA ASP A 95 14.54 11.87 -9.04
C ASP A 95 14.22 12.99 -8.05
N GLU A 96 13.37 12.69 -7.04
CA GLU A 96 12.86 13.71 -6.11
C GLU A 96 12.39 13.06 -4.79
N TYR A 97 12.32 13.90 -3.74
CA TYR A 97 11.75 13.50 -2.47
C TYR A 97 10.22 13.57 -2.48
N LEU A 98 9.62 12.61 -1.80
CA LEU A 98 8.18 12.47 -1.67
C LEU A 98 7.80 12.32 -0.19
N TYR A 99 6.70 12.96 0.21
CA TYR A 99 6.09 12.69 1.51
C TYR A 99 5.14 11.50 1.41
N GLU A 100 5.34 10.54 2.28
CA GLU A 100 4.57 9.29 2.32
C GLU A 100 4.28 8.90 3.77
N LEU A 101 3.47 7.87 3.96
CA LEU A 101 3.42 7.13 5.21
C LEU A 101 4.46 6.01 5.14
N PRO A 102 5.02 5.55 6.27
CA PRO A 102 5.86 4.36 6.32
C PRO A 102 5.19 3.18 5.64
N ALA A 103 5.96 2.41 4.87
CA ALA A 103 5.43 1.34 4.03
C ALA A 103 6.53 0.35 3.66
N GLY A 104 6.20 -0.93 3.57
CA GLY A 104 7.15 -1.94 3.12
C GLY A 104 6.49 -3.19 2.58
N LEU A 105 7.30 -4.15 2.18
CA LEU A 105 6.83 -5.42 1.66
C LEU A 105 6.59 -6.42 2.80
N ILE A 106 5.72 -7.38 2.56
CA ILE A 106 5.52 -8.54 3.43
C ILE A 106 6.62 -9.55 3.16
N ASP A 107 7.36 -9.92 4.18
CA ASP A 107 8.41 -10.94 4.09
C ASP A 107 7.84 -12.35 4.33
N GLY A 108 7.99 -13.22 3.35
CA GLY A 108 7.56 -14.61 3.45
C GLY A 108 6.08 -14.76 3.80
N ASP A 109 5.79 -15.39 4.95
CA ASP A 109 4.44 -15.64 5.47
C ASP A 109 4.08 -14.71 6.64
N GLU A 110 4.77 -13.59 6.77
CA GLU A 110 4.53 -12.59 7.81
C GLU A 110 3.10 -12.01 7.69
N ASP A 111 2.42 -11.80 8.82
CA ASP A 111 1.14 -11.10 8.80
C ASP A 111 1.33 -9.56 8.70
N PRO A 112 0.32 -8.82 8.19
CA PRO A 112 0.47 -7.38 7.98
C PRO A 112 0.80 -6.56 9.24
N GLY A 113 0.33 -6.98 10.43
CA GLY A 113 0.62 -6.30 11.70
C GLY A 113 2.08 -6.47 12.11
N THR A 114 2.63 -7.68 11.94
CA THR A 114 4.04 -7.99 12.20
C THR A 114 4.93 -7.21 11.21
N ALA A 115 4.62 -7.22 9.91
CA ALA A 115 5.33 -6.43 8.93
C ALA A 115 5.33 -4.94 9.28
N ALA A 116 4.18 -4.40 9.70
CA ALA A 116 4.07 -3.00 10.11
C ALA A 116 4.94 -2.65 11.32
N ALA A 117 5.05 -3.56 12.29
CA ALA A 117 5.91 -3.34 13.45
C ALA A 117 7.40 -3.36 13.07
N ARG A 118 7.81 -4.26 12.17
CA ARG A 118 9.16 -4.36 11.64
C ARG A 118 9.52 -3.11 10.83
N GLU A 119 8.74 -2.78 9.80
CA GLU A 119 8.99 -1.64 8.91
C GLU A 119 9.00 -0.31 9.68
N MET A 120 8.05 -0.11 10.61
CA MET A 120 8.05 1.09 11.47
C MET A 120 9.34 1.20 12.27
N LYS A 121 9.86 0.07 12.75
CA LYS A 121 11.13 0.05 13.50
C LYS A 121 12.33 0.34 12.61
N GLU A 122 12.38 -0.23 11.42
CA GLU A 122 13.45 -0.07 10.45
C GLU A 122 13.51 1.34 9.89
N GLU A 123 12.40 1.86 9.37
CA GLU A 123 12.33 3.18 8.73
C GLU A 123 12.38 4.34 9.73
N THR A 124 11.90 4.16 10.96
CA THR A 124 11.68 5.29 11.88
C THR A 124 12.31 5.15 13.26
N GLY A 125 12.70 3.95 13.67
CA GLY A 125 13.14 3.63 15.03
C GLY A 125 12.00 3.54 16.07
N LEU A 126 10.77 3.86 15.69
CA LEU A 126 9.62 3.87 16.61
C LEU A 126 9.08 2.45 16.85
N ASP A 127 8.51 2.24 18.02
CA ASP A 127 7.81 1.00 18.38
C ASP A 127 6.33 1.14 18.02
N PHE A 128 5.82 0.22 17.21
CA PHE A 128 4.45 0.22 16.72
C PHE A 128 3.54 -0.66 17.57
N THR A 129 2.30 -0.20 17.79
CA THR A 129 1.22 -0.97 18.40
C THR A 129 0.00 -0.91 17.50
N GLU A 130 -0.40 -2.05 16.94
CA GLU A 130 -1.53 -2.13 16.04
C GLU A 130 -2.85 -1.74 16.73
N TYR A 131 -3.68 -0.99 16.02
CA TYR A 131 -5.07 -0.74 16.34
C TYR A 131 -5.96 -1.71 15.58
N THR A 132 -6.69 -2.57 16.28
CA THR A 132 -7.51 -3.64 15.69
C THR A 132 -9.01 -3.31 15.63
N GLY A 133 -9.42 -2.11 16.08
CA GLY A 133 -10.80 -1.65 16.00
C GLY A 133 -11.24 -1.22 14.60
N GLY A 134 -12.53 -0.92 14.43
CA GLY A 134 -13.14 -0.51 13.17
C GLY A 134 -13.43 -1.68 12.21
N SER A 135 -13.83 -1.37 10.99
CA SER A 135 -14.26 -2.37 10.01
C SER A 135 -13.09 -3.10 9.35
N GLU A 136 -13.17 -4.43 9.29
CA GLU A 136 -12.20 -5.29 8.58
C GLU A 136 -12.06 -4.96 7.08
N CYS A 137 -13.09 -4.36 6.47
CA CYS A 137 -13.03 -4.00 5.05
C CYS A 137 -11.91 -3.00 4.73
N TYR A 138 -11.47 -2.20 5.70
CA TYR A 138 -10.39 -1.23 5.52
C TYR A 138 -8.98 -1.83 5.66
N ARG A 139 -8.86 -3.12 6.03
CA ARG A 139 -7.58 -3.82 6.23
C ARG A 139 -7.27 -4.86 5.15
N ARG A 140 -8.24 -5.13 4.28
CA ARG A 140 -8.02 -6.09 3.18
C ARG A 140 -7.06 -5.51 2.13
N PRO A 141 -6.41 -6.37 1.30
CA PRO A 141 -5.57 -5.90 0.22
C PRO A 141 -6.36 -5.15 -0.87
N TYR A 142 -5.82 -4.02 -1.29
CA TYR A 142 -6.30 -3.21 -2.41
C TYR A 142 -5.22 -3.09 -3.48
N PHE A 143 -5.63 -3.03 -4.75
CA PHE A 143 -4.71 -2.81 -5.86
C PHE A 143 -4.12 -1.39 -5.83
N LEU A 144 -2.82 -1.27 -6.01
CA LEU A 144 -2.12 0.02 -6.05
C LEU A 144 -2.34 0.77 -7.35
N GLY A 145 -2.17 0.08 -8.47
CA GLY A 145 -2.29 0.68 -9.78
C GLY A 145 -2.59 -0.38 -10.84
N PRO A 146 -3.83 -0.95 -10.87
CA PRO A 146 -4.13 -2.13 -11.69
C PRO A 146 -4.07 -1.87 -13.21
N GLY A 147 -3.84 -0.63 -13.63
CA GLY A 147 -3.48 -0.29 -15.01
C GLY A 147 -1.99 -0.47 -15.35
N LEU A 148 -1.12 -0.64 -14.34
CA LEU A 148 0.34 -0.73 -14.50
C LEU A 148 0.95 -1.94 -13.80
N THR A 149 0.36 -2.39 -12.70
CA THR A 149 0.88 -3.48 -11.87
C THR A 149 -0.25 -4.31 -11.28
N ASP A 150 0.03 -5.55 -10.94
CA ASP A 150 -0.88 -6.40 -10.18
C ASP A 150 -0.66 -6.34 -8.65
N GLU A 151 0.22 -5.47 -8.19
CA GLU A 151 0.58 -5.30 -6.77
C GLU A 151 -0.60 -4.87 -5.91
N THR A 152 -0.67 -5.44 -4.70
CA THR A 152 -1.73 -5.18 -3.72
C THR A 152 -1.18 -4.96 -2.34
N ASP A 153 -1.61 -3.85 -1.70
CA ASP A 153 -1.23 -3.51 -0.33
C ASP A 153 -2.44 -3.47 0.59
N SER A 154 -2.18 -3.70 1.87
CA SER A 154 -3.11 -3.42 2.96
C SER A 154 -2.68 -2.20 3.75
N THR A 155 -3.63 -1.49 4.36
CA THR A 155 -3.32 -0.45 5.33
C THR A 155 -3.38 -1.03 6.74
N VAL A 156 -2.30 -0.84 7.51
CA VAL A 156 -2.22 -1.20 8.92
C VAL A 156 -2.30 0.07 9.75
N TYR A 157 -3.16 0.07 10.75
CA TYR A 157 -3.44 1.23 11.60
C TYR A 157 -2.87 1.02 12.99
N GLY A 158 -2.34 2.08 13.61
CA GLY A 158 -1.83 1.92 14.95
C GLY A 158 -1.26 3.18 15.60
N THR A 159 -0.64 2.98 16.74
CA THR A 159 0.02 4.03 17.51
C THR A 159 1.50 3.74 17.64
N VAL A 160 2.28 4.79 17.82
CA VAL A 160 3.73 4.68 18.01
C VAL A 160 4.18 5.21 19.37
N SER A 161 5.33 4.71 19.81
CA SER A 161 6.07 5.17 20.98
C SER A 161 7.58 5.05 20.74
N GLY A 162 8.38 5.52 21.69
CA GLY A 162 9.85 5.46 21.58
C GLY A 162 10.47 6.73 21.01
N ARG A 163 11.62 6.58 20.37
CA ARG A 163 12.41 7.69 19.81
C ARG A 163 12.72 7.41 18.36
N ILE A 164 12.68 8.45 17.54
CA ILE A 164 13.12 8.41 16.14
C ILE A 164 14.61 8.04 16.10
N SER A 165 14.95 7.11 15.22
CA SER A 165 16.31 6.65 14.95
C SER A 165 16.39 6.11 13.52
N ASP A 166 17.49 6.36 12.86
CA ASP A 166 17.88 5.87 11.53
C ASP A 166 18.82 4.66 11.59
N ALA A 167 19.06 4.13 12.80
CA ALA A 167 20.07 3.09 13.03
C ALA A 167 19.79 1.75 12.32
N LEU A 168 18.57 1.53 11.86
CA LEU A 168 18.13 0.31 11.18
C LEU A 168 17.68 0.56 9.74
N THR A 169 17.69 1.81 9.26
CA THR A 169 17.34 2.17 7.89
C THR A 169 18.35 1.54 6.91
N GLU A 170 17.88 0.97 5.83
CA GLU A 170 18.74 0.38 4.81
C GLU A 170 19.60 1.44 4.10
N ASP A 171 20.82 1.09 3.69
CA ASP A 171 21.74 1.98 2.99
C ASP A 171 21.19 2.52 1.64
N THR A 172 20.19 1.84 1.09
CA THR A 172 19.50 2.22 -0.16
C THR A 172 18.31 3.15 0.05
N GLU A 173 17.94 3.41 1.30
CA GLU A 173 16.81 4.23 1.68
C GLU A 173 17.25 5.55 2.32
N GLU A 174 16.96 6.65 1.65
CA GLU A 174 17.15 7.98 2.20
C GLU A 174 15.84 8.51 2.77
N ILE A 175 15.64 8.31 4.08
CA ILE A 175 14.39 8.58 4.80
C ILE A 175 14.59 9.67 5.86
N GLN A 176 13.65 10.61 5.92
CA GLN A 176 13.53 11.59 6.99
C GLN A 176 12.18 11.42 7.67
N VAL A 177 12.18 11.15 8.98
CA VAL A 177 10.94 10.92 9.77
C VAL A 177 10.38 12.25 10.26
N ILE A 178 9.07 12.43 10.10
CA ILE A 178 8.35 13.63 10.50
C ILE A 178 7.15 13.23 11.37
N LEU A 179 7.07 13.73 12.60
CA LEU A 179 5.85 13.67 13.42
C LEU A 179 5.02 14.92 13.13
N ALA A 180 4.02 14.77 12.28
CA ALA A 180 3.24 15.87 11.72
C ALA A 180 1.93 16.09 12.48
N ASP A 181 1.76 17.27 13.07
CA ASP A 181 0.46 17.73 13.54
C ASP A 181 -0.45 18.09 12.35
N LYS A 182 -1.72 18.46 12.64
CA LYS A 182 -2.69 18.81 11.59
C LYS A 182 -2.24 20.00 10.74
N GLU A 183 -1.53 20.96 11.32
CA GLU A 183 -1.04 22.12 10.57
C GLU A 183 0.10 21.72 9.62
N LYS A 184 1.06 20.93 10.11
CA LYS A 184 2.12 20.40 9.25
C LYS A 184 1.56 19.53 8.12
N VAL A 185 0.56 18.70 8.39
CA VAL A 185 -0.09 17.89 7.34
C VAL A 185 -0.76 18.78 6.28
N ARG A 186 -1.43 19.88 6.66
CA ARG A 186 -1.98 20.85 5.69
C ARG A 186 -0.90 21.46 4.81
N GLN A 187 0.24 21.86 5.42
CA GLN A 187 1.36 22.44 4.69
C GLN A 187 1.97 21.44 3.70
N VAL A 188 2.14 20.17 4.12
CA VAL A 188 2.63 19.10 3.25
C VAL A 188 1.70 18.91 2.05
N LEU A 189 0.39 18.75 2.29
CA LEU A 189 -0.58 18.57 1.21
C LEU A 189 -0.67 19.77 0.25
N ALA A 190 -0.42 20.99 0.74
CA ALA A 190 -0.53 22.21 -0.06
C ALA A 190 0.73 22.48 -0.90
N ASN A 191 1.92 22.12 -0.43
CA ASN A 191 3.17 22.64 -0.96
C ASN A 191 4.18 21.58 -1.40
N GLU A 192 3.98 20.32 -1.01
CA GLU A 192 4.97 19.27 -1.20
C GLU A 192 4.47 18.18 -2.16
N ARG A 193 5.38 17.37 -2.68
CA ARG A 193 5.04 16.16 -3.41
C ARG A 193 4.61 15.07 -2.43
N VAL A 194 3.47 14.45 -2.69
CA VAL A 194 2.87 13.44 -1.82
C VAL A 194 2.43 12.23 -2.64
N SER A 195 2.65 11.03 -2.13
CA SER A 195 2.06 9.84 -2.76
C SER A 195 0.53 9.86 -2.65
N MET A 196 -0.17 9.33 -3.64
CA MET A 196 -1.64 9.30 -3.64
C MET A 196 -2.21 8.61 -2.39
N ARG A 197 -1.62 7.48 -1.98
CA ARG A 197 -2.00 6.76 -0.75
C ARG A 197 -1.81 7.64 0.48
N GLY A 198 -0.65 8.28 0.57
CA GLY A 198 -0.32 9.21 1.63
C GLY A 198 -1.30 10.38 1.69
N ALA A 199 -1.63 10.99 0.56
CA ALA A 199 -2.55 12.12 0.50
C ALA A 199 -3.94 11.78 1.07
N TYR A 200 -4.53 10.64 0.69
CA TYR A 200 -5.84 10.22 1.21
C TYR A 200 -5.80 9.95 2.73
N LEU A 201 -4.79 9.27 3.22
CA LEU A 201 -4.65 9.00 4.66
C LEU A 201 -4.37 10.27 5.47
N MET A 202 -3.59 11.21 4.93
CA MET A 202 -3.41 12.55 5.50
C MET A 202 -4.72 13.33 5.58
N MET A 203 -5.57 13.27 4.54
CA MET A 203 -6.89 13.90 4.55
C MET A 203 -7.80 13.27 5.62
N HIS A 204 -7.77 11.96 5.80
CA HIS A 204 -8.49 11.30 6.90
C HIS A 204 -8.02 11.80 8.25
N PHE A 205 -6.71 11.88 8.46
CA PHE A 205 -6.15 12.43 9.71
C PHE A 205 -6.61 13.88 9.98
N LEU A 206 -6.67 14.73 8.96
CA LEU A 206 -7.11 16.13 9.12
C LEU A 206 -8.58 16.25 9.54
N HIS A 207 -9.44 15.40 8.95
CA HIS A 207 -10.89 15.54 9.07
C HIS A 207 -11.51 14.65 10.16
N SER A 208 -10.75 13.75 10.77
CA SER A 208 -11.24 12.89 11.85
C SER A 208 -11.15 13.60 13.20
N GLU A 209 -12.18 13.42 14.03
CA GLU A 209 -12.20 13.92 15.42
C GLU A 209 -11.17 13.21 16.28
N THR A 210 -11.09 11.88 16.15
CA THR A 210 -10.03 11.05 16.73
C THR A 210 -9.28 10.32 15.62
N PRO A 211 -8.03 9.87 15.85
CA PRO A 211 -7.17 9.34 14.77
C PRO A 211 -7.77 8.19 13.96
N PHE A 212 -8.65 7.38 14.56
CA PHE A 212 -9.21 6.18 13.93
C PHE A 212 -10.73 6.25 13.68
N ALA A 213 -11.38 7.41 13.92
CA ALA A 213 -12.83 7.55 13.75
C ALA A 213 -13.34 7.24 12.34
N PHE A 214 -12.50 7.40 11.33
CA PHE A 214 -12.85 7.09 9.93
C PHE A 214 -12.90 5.60 9.61
N LEU A 215 -12.54 4.75 10.56
CA LEU A 215 -12.58 3.29 10.42
C LEU A 215 -13.92 2.67 10.89
N GLU A 216 -14.78 3.46 11.53
CA GLU A 216 -16.11 3.05 12.01
C GLU A 216 -17.19 3.07 10.84
#